data_782b923814ead2cbcb6a54a816c64c1f
#
_entry.id   782b923814ead2cbcb6a54a816c64c1f
#
_cell.length_a   1.000
_cell.length_b   1.000
_cell.length_c   1.000
_cell.angle_alpha   90.00
_cell.angle_beta   90.00
_cell.angle_gamma   90.00
#
_symmetry.space_group_name_H-M   'P 1'
#
loop_
_entity.id
_entity.type
_entity.pdbx_description
1 polymer ?
#
loop_
_entity_poly.entity_id
_entity_poly.type
_entity_poly.pdbx_seq_one_letter_code
_entity_poly.pdbx_strand_id
1 'polypeptide(L)'
;IPLVEVVRTADVSDHAVDAVCDVLREAGKKPIVVKKDVPGFIANRMQNALGREAVSIVANGIADPKDVDDAVKYSFGMRLGTIGPIEQIDAIGADLCLSISSYLYSYLEDSHEPSPLLKEKVERGELGFKTGGVGMQTWTAEEMKGLSQISSKWVKRWSASNQRRK
;
A
#
# COMPACT_ATOMS: atom_id res chain seq x y z
N ILE A 1 -5.53 -8.49 9.31
CA ILE A 1 -5.37 -7.04 9.10
C ILE A 1 -6.43 -6.35 9.94
N PRO A 2 -6.08 -5.30 10.71
CA PRO A 2 -7.04 -4.61 11.58
C PRO A 2 -7.94 -3.61 10.84
N LEU A 3 -7.48 -3.03 9.73
CA LEU A 3 -8.25 -2.06 8.96
C LEU A 3 -9.54 -2.69 8.39
N VAL A 4 -10.65 -1.95 8.52
CA VAL A 4 -11.92 -2.23 7.82
C VAL A 4 -12.41 -0.93 7.19
N GLU A 5 -12.60 -0.94 5.89
CA GLU A 5 -13.16 0.18 5.13
C GLU A 5 -14.67 0.04 5.08
N VAL A 6 -15.38 0.90 5.78
CA VAL A 6 -16.85 0.96 5.80
C VAL A 6 -17.31 1.93 4.73
N VAL A 7 -17.90 1.42 3.67
CA VAL A 7 -18.35 2.25 2.54
C VAL A 7 -19.72 2.82 2.83
N ARG A 8 -19.82 4.15 2.79
CA ARG A 8 -21.08 4.87 2.89
C ARG A 8 -21.65 5.08 1.50
N THR A 9 -22.79 4.49 1.23
CA THR A 9 -23.60 4.75 0.03
C THR A 9 -24.70 5.76 0.33
N ALA A 10 -25.34 6.28 -0.71
CA ALA A 10 -26.41 7.28 -0.57
C ALA A 10 -27.64 6.74 0.21
N ASP A 11 -27.86 5.43 0.18
CA ASP A 11 -29.02 4.79 0.80
C ASP A 11 -28.78 4.36 2.26
N VAL A 12 -27.58 4.62 2.81
CA VAL A 12 -27.21 4.22 4.17
C VAL A 12 -27.20 5.44 5.09
N SER A 13 -27.93 5.37 6.20
CA SER A 13 -27.96 6.43 7.20
C SER A 13 -26.63 6.53 7.97
N ASP A 14 -26.28 7.73 8.44
CA ASP A 14 -25.12 7.93 9.29
C ASP A 14 -25.17 7.06 10.55
N HIS A 15 -26.34 6.93 11.15
CA HIS A 15 -26.54 6.06 12.32
C HIS A 15 -26.18 4.59 12.06
N ALA A 16 -26.51 4.05 10.88
CA ALA A 16 -26.15 2.69 10.53
C ALA A 16 -24.63 2.54 10.33
N VAL A 17 -23.97 3.53 9.71
CA VAL A 17 -22.52 3.57 9.55
C VAL A 17 -21.83 3.60 10.91
N ASP A 18 -22.29 4.48 11.82
CA ASP A 18 -21.72 4.61 13.16
C ASP A 18 -21.89 3.32 13.97
N ALA A 19 -23.07 2.71 13.94
CA ALA A 19 -23.34 1.44 14.62
C ALA A 19 -22.43 0.31 14.13
N VAL A 20 -22.21 0.18 12.82
CA VAL A 20 -21.25 -0.78 12.25
C VAL A 20 -19.82 -0.48 12.69
N CYS A 21 -19.43 0.79 12.69
CA CYS A 21 -18.10 1.19 13.15
C CYS A 21 -17.88 0.86 14.62
N ASP A 22 -18.89 1.02 15.47
CA ASP A 22 -18.80 0.72 16.91
C ASP A 22 -18.63 -0.79 17.15
N VAL A 23 -19.43 -1.61 16.51
CA VAL A 23 -19.28 -3.08 16.56
C VAL A 23 -17.89 -3.52 16.10
N LEU A 24 -17.37 -2.92 15.04
CA LEU A 24 -16.02 -3.23 14.54
C LEU A 24 -14.94 -2.80 15.55
N ARG A 25 -15.09 -1.66 16.21
CA ARG A 25 -14.17 -1.20 17.28
C ARG A 25 -14.18 -2.15 18.47
N GLU A 26 -15.36 -2.58 18.92
CA GLU A 26 -15.51 -3.58 20.00
C GLU A 26 -14.84 -4.91 19.62
N ALA A 27 -14.92 -5.32 18.35
CA ALA A 27 -14.22 -6.48 17.82
C ALA A 27 -12.70 -6.28 17.61
N GLY A 28 -12.13 -5.16 18.09
CA GLY A 28 -10.70 -4.85 17.99
C GLY A 28 -10.23 -4.46 16.60
N LYS A 29 -11.15 -4.07 15.70
CA LYS A 29 -10.83 -3.55 14.37
C LYS A 29 -10.59 -2.05 14.40
N LYS A 30 -10.04 -1.53 13.29
CA LYS A 30 -9.88 -0.10 13.02
C LYS A 30 -10.75 0.27 11.82
N PRO A 31 -12.04 0.59 12.03
CA PRO A 31 -12.89 1.04 10.93
C PRO A 31 -12.50 2.46 10.49
N ILE A 32 -12.55 2.67 9.19
CA ILE A 32 -12.53 3.99 8.54
C ILE A 32 -13.73 4.10 7.61
N VAL A 33 -14.27 5.33 7.47
CA VAL A 33 -15.43 5.56 6.60
C VAL A 33 -14.97 6.02 5.23
N VAL A 34 -15.34 5.28 4.21
CA VAL A 34 -15.16 5.66 2.80
C VAL A 34 -16.43 6.38 2.35
N LYS A 35 -16.33 7.69 2.10
CA LYS A 35 -17.47 8.59 1.85
C LYS A 35 -18.11 8.40 0.48
N LYS A 36 -17.43 7.73 -0.46
CA LYS A 36 -17.94 7.44 -1.82
C LYS A 36 -17.52 6.03 -2.20
N ASP A 37 -18.44 5.29 -2.79
CA ASP A 37 -18.11 4.01 -3.41
C ASP A 37 -17.29 4.25 -4.68
N VAL A 38 -16.00 3.90 -4.60
CA VAL A 38 -15.06 4.06 -5.72
C VAL A 38 -14.18 2.81 -5.82
N PRO A 39 -13.78 2.42 -7.02
CA PRO A 39 -12.90 1.26 -7.23
C PRO A 39 -11.62 1.36 -6.39
N GLY A 40 -11.34 0.30 -5.61
CA GLY A 40 -10.13 0.17 -4.80
C GLY A 40 -10.16 0.92 -3.47
N PHE A 41 -11.23 1.62 -3.13
CA PHE A 41 -11.43 2.39 -1.90
C PHE A 41 -10.20 3.26 -1.55
N ILE A 42 -9.69 3.23 -0.33
CA ILE A 42 -8.55 4.05 0.09
C ILE A 42 -7.26 3.25 0.06
N ALA A 43 -7.20 2.13 0.79
CA ALA A 43 -5.96 1.39 0.98
C ALA A 43 -5.42 0.79 -0.33
N ASN A 44 -6.28 0.17 -1.13
CA ASN A 44 -5.90 -0.37 -2.44
C ASN A 44 -5.45 0.72 -3.42
N ARG A 45 -6.11 1.88 -3.42
CA ARG A 45 -5.71 3.00 -4.27
C ARG A 45 -4.29 3.47 -3.96
N MET A 46 -3.99 3.68 -2.67
CA MET A 46 -2.66 4.10 -2.23
C MET A 46 -1.59 3.05 -2.55
N GLN A 47 -1.88 1.78 -2.27
CA GLN A 47 -0.97 0.69 -2.56
C GLN A 47 -0.69 0.54 -4.06
N ASN A 48 -1.72 0.63 -4.91
CA ASN A 48 -1.54 0.51 -6.36
C ASN A 48 -0.89 1.75 -6.98
N ALA A 49 -1.08 2.95 -6.44
CA ALA A 49 -0.35 4.14 -6.87
C ALA A 49 1.16 3.97 -6.64
N LEU A 50 1.56 3.53 -5.44
CA LEU A 50 2.96 3.20 -5.16
C LEU A 50 3.49 2.07 -6.05
N GLY A 51 2.71 0.99 -6.22
CA GLY A 51 3.10 -0.14 -7.06
C GLY A 51 3.24 0.22 -8.53
N ARG A 52 2.38 1.10 -9.06
CA ARG A 52 2.46 1.60 -10.43
C ARG A 52 3.78 2.32 -10.68
N GLU A 53 4.15 3.24 -9.80
CA GLU A 53 5.43 3.94 -9.88
C GLU A 53 6.62 2.99 -9.73
N ALA A 54 6.58 2.07 -8.77
CA ALA A 54 7.65 1.09 -8.57
C ALA A 54 7.89 0.22 -9.82
N VAL A 55 6.83 -0.23 -10.48
CA VAL A 55 6.95 -1.00 -11.74
C VAL A 55 7.47 -0.13 -12.88
N SER A 56 7.06 1.14 -12.95
CA SER A 56 7.54 2.10 -13.96
C SER A 56 9.04 2.35 -13.83
N ILE A 57 9.55 2.56 -12.62
CA ILE A 57 10.99 2.71 -12.35
C ILE A 57 11.78 1.52 -12.91
N VAL A 58 11.31 0.31 -12.67
CA VAL A 58 11.96 -0.91 -13.19
C VAL A 58 11.83 -1.02 -14.70
N ALA A 59 10.64 -0.80 -15.24
CA ALA A 59 10.36 -0.92 -16.67
C ALA A 59 11.17 0.07 -17.52
N ASN A 60 11.45 1.25 -16.98
CA ASN A 60 12.25 2.29 -17.63
C ASN A 60 13.76 2.18 -17.32
N GLY A 61 14.19 1.13 -16.61
CA GLY A 61 15.60 0.91 -16.30
C GLY A 61 16.23 1.95 -15.38
N ILE A 62 15.42 2.64 -14.58
CA ILE A 62 15.91 3.66 -13.62
C ILE A 62 16.62 2.98 -12.45
N ALA A 63 16.12 1.84 -11.99
CA ALA A 63 16.73 1.04 -10.93
C ALA A 63 16.33 -0.44 -11.05
N ASP A 64 17.13 -1.32 -10.45
CA ASP A 64 16.80 -2.73 -10.33
C ASP A 64 15.65 -2.94 -9.32
N PRO A 65 14.83 -4.01 -9.47
CA PRO A 65 13.70 -4.27 -8.57
C PRO A 65 14.08 -4.29 -7.08
N LYS A 66 15.25 -4.83 -6.76
CA LYS A 66 15.75 -4.88 -5.39
C LYS A 66 16.02 -3.49 -4.82
N ASP A 67 16.60 -2.60 -5.62
CA ASP A 67 16.93 -1.24 -5.17
C ASP A 67 15.66 -0.39 -4.99
N VAL A 68 14.63 -0.59 -5.82
CA VAL A 68 13.30 0.01 -5.63
C VAL A 68 12.70 -0.41 -4.30
N ASP A 69 12.74 -1.71 -3.98
CA ASP A 69 12.28 -2.23 -2.70
C ASP A 69 13.06 -1.63 -1.52
N ASP A 70 14.39 -1.59 -1.62
CA ASP A 70 15.26 -1.09 -0.57
C ASP A 70 15.10 0.44 -0.40
N ALA A 71 14.89 1.19 -1.47
CA ALA A 71 14.57 2.62 -1.39
C ALA A 71 13.32 2.87 -0.54
N VAL A 72 12.26 2.08 -0.70
CA VAL A 72 11.06 2.18 0.14
C VAL A 72 11.34 1.74 1.57
N LYS A 73 11.95 0.56 1.77
CA LYS A 73 12.18 -0.06 3.08
C LYS A 73 13.04 0.80 3.99
N TYR A 74 14.08 1.44 3.44
CA TYR A 74 15.07 2.21 4.19
C TYR A 74 14.85 3.73 4.16
N SER A 75 13.71 4.19 3.62
CA SER A 75 13.35 5.61 3.60
C SER A 75 11.94 5.84 4.15
N PHE A 76 11.06 6.39 3.35
CA PHE A 76 9.71 6.79 3.76
C PHE A 76 8.83 5.61 4.26
N GLY A 77 9.06 4.39 3.78
CA GLY A 77 8.35 3.20 4.22
C GLY A 77 8.49 2.92 5.72
N MET A 78 9.64 3.27 6.33
CA MET A 78 9.88 3.10 7.77
C MET A 78 8.89 3.89 8.63
N ARG A 79 8.43 5.05 8.16
CA ARG A 79 7.55 5.93 8.93
C ARG A 79 6.05 5.76 8.62
N LEU A 80 5.68 5.12 7.51
CA LEU A 80 4.27 4.96 7.11
C LEU A 80 3.41 4.23 8.13
N GLY A 81 3.98 3.38 8.97
CA GLY A 81 3.28 2.73 10.06
C GLY A 81 3.03 3.61 11.29
N THR A 82 3.64 4.80 11.34
CA THR A 82 3.59 5.73 12.48
C THR A 82 2.99 7.07 12.07
N ILE A 83 3.37 7.58 10.90
CA ILE A 83 2.91 8.86 10.33
C ILE A 83 2.28 8.56 8.98
N GLY A 84 1.01 8.89 8.83
CA GLY A 84 0.29 8.75 7.56
C GLY A 84 0.73 9.79 6.51
N PRO A 85 0.41 9.59 5.23
CA PRO A 85 0.86 10.48 4.16
C PRO A 85 0.31 11.91 4.30
N ILE A 86 -0.90 12.11 4.82
CA ILE A 86 -1.48 13.45 5.06
C ILE A 86 -0.82 14.11 6.27
N GLU A 87 -0.63 13.38 7.36
CA GLU A 87 0.12 13.86 8.53
C GLU A 87 1.55 14.27 8.16
N GLN A 88 2.18 13.57 7.22
CA GLN A 88 3.50 13.94 6.71
C GLN A 88 3.47 15.27 5.94
N ILE A 89 2.43 15.54 5.14
CA ILE A 89 2.26 16.83 4.44
C ILE A 89 2.16 17.96 5.45
N ASP A 90 1.35 17.79 6.50
CA ASP A 90 1.21 18.80 7.56
C ASP A 90 2.53 19.01 8.32
N ALA A 91 3.29 17.94 8.55
CA ALA A 91 4.54 18.01 9.29
C ALA A 91 5.67 18.76 8.56
N ILE A 92 5.73 18.68 7.23
CA ILE A 92 6.78 19.34 6.44
C ILE A 92 6.33 20.67 5.80
N GLY A 93 5.05 20.94 5.80
CA GLY A 93 4.42 22.13 5.21
C GLY A 93 3.85 21.89 3.81
N ALA A 94 2.63 22.35 3.59
CA ALA A 94 1.94 22.22 2.31
C ALA A 94 2.62 23.01 1.18
N ASP A 95 3.31 24.09 1.50
CA ASP A 95 4.08 24.92 0.58
C ASP A 95 5.27 24.15 -0.02
N LEU A 96 6.02 23.43 0.84
CA LEU A 96 7.10 22.57 0.39
C LEU A 96 6.56 21.41 -0.45
N CYS A 97 5.47 20.76 -0.02
CA CYS A 97 4.83 19.71 -0.79
C CYS A 97 4.37 20.21 -2.16
N LEU A 98 3.77 21.40 -2.23
CA LEU A 98 3.35 22.00 -3.50
C LEU A 98 4.55 22.23 -4.42
N SER A 99 5.63 22.77 -3.90
CA SER A 99 6.87 23.02 -4.67
C SER A 99 7.41 21.72 -5.27
N ILE A 100 7.53 20.67 -4.46
CA ILE A 100 8.02 19.36 -4.91
C ILE A 100 7.06 18.76 -5.96
N SER A 101 5.75 18.77 -5.69
CA SER A 101 4.74 18.20 -6.57
C SER A 101 4.67 18.91 -7.93
N SER A 102 4.81 20.23 -7.94
CA SER A 102 4.80 21.04 -9.17
C SER A 102 5.92 20.68 -10.13
N TYR A 103 7.06 20.21 -9.60
CA TYR A 103 8.16 19.73 -10.42
C TYR A 103 8.02 18.24 -10.75
N LEU A 104 7.74 17.40 -9.74
CA LEU A 104 7.92 15.95 -9.84
C LEU A 104 6.77 15.24 -10.59
N TYR A 105 5.53 15.73 -10.46
CA TYR A 105 4.36 15.00 -10.99
C TYR A 105 4.40 14.78 -12.51
N SER A 106 5.06 15.67 -13.26
CA SER A 106 5.23 15.49 -14.72
C SER A 106 6.18 14.35 -15.11
N TYR A 107 6.90 13.79 -14.16
CA TYR A 107 7.84 12.68 -14.37
C TYR A 107 7.38 11.35 -13.77
N LEU A 108 6.29 11.37 -12.99
CA LEU A 108 5.73 10.15 -12.39
C LEU A 108 4.84 9.43 -13.39
N GLU A 109 4.71 8.12 -13.18
CA GLU A 109 3.85 7.26 -13.98
C GLU A 109 2.35 7.60 -13.80
N ASP A 110 1.65 7.92 -14.88
CA ASP A 110 0.24 8.33 -14.87
C ASP A 110 -0.67 7.49 -15.80
N SER A 111 -0.13 6.42 -16.43
CA SER A 111 -0.92 5.58 -17.33
C SER A 111 -2.12 4.93 -16.66
N HIS A 112 -3.20 4.76 -17.44
CA HIS A 112 -4.42 4.07 -17.00
C HIS A 112 -4.39 2.56 -17.27
N GLU A 113 -3.34 2.08 -17.95
CA GLU A 113 -3.17 0.68 -18.32
C GLU A 113 -2.07 0.02 -17.46
N PRO A 114 -2.19 -1.29 -17.18
CA PRO A 114 -1.11 -2.03 -16.56
C PRO A 114 0.17 -1.99 -17.41
N SER A 115 1.32 -1.87 -16.73
CA SER A 115 2.61 -1.86 -17.39
C SER A 115 2.80 -3.05 -18.34
N PRO A 116 3.37 -2.83 -19.55
CA PRO A 116 3.74 -3.92 -20.47
C PRO A 116 4.65 -4.96 -19.80
N LEU A 117 5.55 -4.54 -18.93
CA LEU A 117 6.41 -5.44 -18.15
C LEU A 117 5.60 -6.45 -17.31
N LEU A 118 4.52 -6.02 -16.66
CA LEU A 118 3.66 -6.92 -15.90
C LEU A 118 2.91 -7.91 -16.82
N LYS A 119 2.45 -7.44 -17.98
CA LYS A 119 1.76 -8.29 -18.98
C LYS A 119 2.73 -9.38 -19.47
N GLU A 120 3.95 -9.00 -19.84
CA GLU A 120 5.01 -9.92 -20.29
C GLU A 120 5.36 -10.96 -19.22
N LYS A 121 5.50 -10.55 -17.95
CA LYS A 121 5.75 -11.49 -16.84
C LYS A 121 4.64 -12.53 -16.70
N VAL A 122 3.39 -12.10 -16.81
CA VAL A 122 2.22 -13.01 -16.77
C VAL A 122 2.23 -13.97 -17.95
N GLU A 123 2.47 -13.50 -19.17
CA GLU A 123 2.53 -14.32 -20.38
C GLU A 123 3.64 -15.39 -20.31
N ARG A 124 4.77 -15.08 -19.69
CA ARG A 124 5.88 -16.01 -19.45
C ARG A 124 5.65 -16.95 -18.27
N GLY A 125 4.56 -16.79 -17.52
CA GLY A 125 4.32 -17.57 -16.30
C GLY A 125 5.25 -17.23 -15.13
N GLU A 126 5.92 -16.07 -15.17
CA GLU A 126 6.84 -15.58 -14.14
C GLU A 126 6.05 -14.86 -13.03
N LEU A 127 5.27 -15.62 -12.25
CA LEU A 127 4.29 -15.08 -11.28
C LEU A 127 4.86 -14.95 -9.85
N GLY A 128 6.17 -14.94 -9.70
CA GLY A 128 6.83 -14.81 -8.42
C GLY A 128 6.68 -16.05 -7.53
N PHE A 129 6.28 -15.88 -6.29
CA PHE A 129 6.17 -16.98 -5.32
C PHE A 129 5.23 -18.11 -5.76
N LYS A 130 4.23 -17.82 -6.59
CA LYS A 130 3.30 -18.83 -7.12
C LYS A 130 3.95 -19.80 -8.08
N THR A 131 5.06 -19.42 -8.71
CA THR A 131 5.77 -20.20 -9.75
C THR A 131 7.22 -20.47 -9.38
N GLY A 132 7.51 -20.63 -8.08
CA GLY A 132 8.81 -21.04 -7.60
C GLY A 132 9.84 -19.90 -7.48
N GLY A 133 9.39 -18.64 -7.46
CA GLY A 133 10.23 -17.50 -7.13
C GLY A 133 10.70 -16.64 -8.31
N VAL A 134 10.36 -16.99 -9.53
CA VAL A 134 10.66 -16.15 -10.71
C VAL A 134 9.50 -15.19 -10.95
N GLY A 135 9.77 -13.89 -10.86
CA GLY A 135 8.77 -12.81 -11.00
C GLY A 135 9.42 -11.50 -11.40
N MET A 136 9.09 -10.42 -10.72
CA MET A 136 9.79 -9.14 -10.87
C MET A 136 11.25 -9.22 -10.42
N GLN A 137 11.52 -10.11 -9.46
CA GLN A 137 12.83 -10.52 -9.00
C GLN A 137 12.89 -12.05 -9.00
N THR A 138 14.11 -12.60 -8.86
CA THR A 138 14.29 -14.03 -8.62
C THR A 138 14.54 -14.27 -7.14
N TRP A 139 13.81 -15.22 -6.56
CA TRP A 139 13.81 -15.54 -5.14
C TRP A 139 14.23 -16.98 -4.90
N THR A 140 15.09 -17.22 -3.95
CA THR A 140 15.34 -18.56 -3.42
C THR A 140 14.18 -19.02 -2.52
N ALA A 141 14.07 -20.33 -2.32
CA ALA A 141 13.07 -20.91 -1.42
C ALA A 141 13.22 -20.39 0.03
N GLU A 142 14.44 -20.11 0.46
CA GLU A 142 14.74 -19.57 1.79
C GLU A 142 14.28 -18.12 1.93
N GLU A 143 14.57 -17.27 0.94
CA GLU A 143 14.11 -15.87 0.92
C GLU A 143 12.58 -15.78 0.90
N MET A 144 11.91 -16.57 0.06
CA MET A 144 10.45 -16.63 0.01
C MET A 144 9.85 -17.02 1.36
N LYS A 145 10.41 -18.01 2.03
CA LYS A 145 10.01 -18.44 3.38
C LYS A 145 10.25 -17.35 4.40
N GLY A 146 11.41 -16.69 4.35
CA GLY A 146 11.77 -15.57 5.24
C GLY A 146 10.78 -14.43 5.12
N LEU A 147 10.47 -13.95 3.91
CA LEU A 147 9.52 -12.86 3.66
C LEU A 147 8.11 -13.20 4.11
N SER A 148 7.63 -14.41 3.86
CA SER A 148 6.32 -14.87 4.32
C SER A 148 6.21 -14.88 5.85
N GLN A 149 7.28 -15.28 6.54
CA GLN A 149 7.34 -15.28 8.01
C GLN A 149 7.40 -13.85 8.59
N ILE A 150 8.18 -12.96 7.98
CA ILE A 150 8.29 -11.55 8.40
C ILE A 150 6.91 -10.88 8.28
N SER A 151 6.25 -11.01 7.15
CA SER A 151 4.91 -10.45 6.93
C SER A 151 3.91 -10.93 7.98
N SER A 152 3.89 -12.24 8.27
CA SER A 152 3.00 -12.82 9.27
C SER A 152 3.30 -12.32 10.69
N LYS A 153 4.57 -12.21 11.07
CA LYS A 153 5.00 -11.72 12.38
C LYS A 153 4.69 -10.24 12.56
N TRP A 154 4.85 -9.44 11.53
CA TRP A 154 4.54 -8.01 11.56
C TRP A 154 3.06 -7.74 11.85
N VAL A 155 2.16 -8.40 11.13
CA VAL A 155 0.72 -8.28 11.33
C VAL A 155 0.34 -8.66 12.77
N LYS A 156 0.89 -9.76 13.32
CA LYS A 156 0.64 -10.20 14.68
C LYS A 156 1.17 -9.21 15.73
N ARG A 157 2.40 -8.70 15.58
CA ARG A 157 3.02 -7.73 16.50
C ARG A 157 2.25 -6.41 16.53
N TRP A 158 1.89 -5.89 15.36
CA TRP A 158 1.16 -4.65 15.25
C TRP A 158 -0.23 -4.75 15.90
N SER A 159 -0.94 -5.85 15.70
CA SER A 159 -2.23 -6.13 16.35
C SER A 159 -2.10 -6.17 17.87
N ALA A 160 -1.04 -6.79 18.41
CA ALA A 160 -0.81 -6.89 19.84
C ALA A 160 -0.40 -5.54 20.49
N SER A 161 0.38 -4.70 19.78
CA SER A 161 0.81 -3.40 20.31
C SER A 161 -0.31 -2.37 20.37
N ASN A 162 -1.25 -2.41 19.41
CA ASN A 162 -2.39 -1.49 19.39
C ASN A 162 -3.50 -1.87 20.37
N GLN A 163 -3.58 -3.12 20.81
CA GLN A 163 -4.50 -3.51 21.89
C GLN A 163 -4.06 -2.96 23.26
N ARG A 164 -2.78 -2.63 23.46
CA ARG A 164 -2.24 -2.07 24.71
C ARG A 164 -2.31 -0.54 24.79
N ARG A 165 -2.75 0.14 23.73
CA ARG A 165 -2.89 1.61 23.67
C ARG A 165 -4.34 2.10 23.84
N LYS A 166 -5.22 1.21 24.30
CA LYS A 166 -6.59 1.53 24.75
C LYS A 166 -6.57 1.66 26.33
#